data_be1dd746a5551b5518342003f817a366
#
_entry.id   be1dd746a5551b5518342003f817a366
#
_cell.length_a   1.000
_cell.length_b   1.000
_cell.length_c   1.000
_cell.angle_alpha   90.00
_cell.angle_beta   90.00
_cell.angle_gamma   90.00
#
_symmetry.space_group_name_H-M   'P 1'
#
loop_
_entity.id
_entity.type
_entity.pdbx_description
1 polymer ?
#
loop_
_entity_poly.entity_id
_entity_poly.type
_entity_poly.pdbx_seq_one_letter_code
_entity_poly.pdbx_strand_id
1 'polypeptide(L)'
;MSVPFYGIDTEAVGECLKQLPKYLEHENVVGLGEIGLDAGIEDEVKLFRAQLNIATEYKLPIIVHTPTPMEPQAPTVLKQIIKVIKEENFPLERAILDHTGRNTLRARLDSGAMVGLSLCYDKLRPEDAAEIVLENPDKRDKLLINSEFGYSSEGYFSVPRAVLSMRRLGLKREEIEGVTWDNPKGFFNLPVE
;
A
#
# COMPACT_ATOMS: atom_id res chain seq x y z
N MET A 1 -9.12 -3.24 6.98
CA MET A 1 -9.16 -4.42 7.90
C MET A 1 -8.62 -5.60 7.14
N SER A 2 -7.84 -6.46 7.76
CA SER A 2 -7.20 -7.62 7.13
C SER A 2 -6.94 -8.72 8.15
N VAL A 3 -6.52 -9.89 7.65
CA VAL A 3 -6.00 -10.96 8.50
C VAL A 3 -4.47 -10.89 8.48
N PRO A 4 -3.82 -10.86 9.64
CA PRO A 4 -2.35 -10.79 9.73
C PRO A 4 -1.70 -11.98 9.01
N PHE A 5 -0.53 -11.77 8.43
CA PHE A 5 0.21 -12.79 7.67
C PHE A 5 1.50 -13.24 8.37
N TYR A 6 1.88 -12.67 9.51
CA TYR A 6 3.01 -13.15 10.31
C TYR A 6 2.57 -14.13 11.38
N GLY A 7 3.42 -15.14 11.62
CA GLY A 7 3.26 -16.05 12.75
C GLY A 7 1.92 -16.79 12.75
N ILE A 8 1.52 -17.27 11.59
CA ILE A 8 0.16 -17.70 11.31
C ILE A 8 -0.15 -19.01 12.03
N ASP A 9 -1.01 -18.93 13.05
CA ASP A 9 -1.85 -20.04 13.48
C ASP A 9 -2.95 -20.25 12.42
N THR A 10 -2.89 -21.34 11.70
CA THR A 10 -3.80 -21.64 10.57
C THR A 10 -5.27 -21.76 10.99
N GLU A 11 -5.55 -22.18 12.22
CA GLU A 11 -6.92 -22.26 12.75
C GLU A 11 -7.47 -20.87 13.04
N ALA A 12 -6.68 -20.02 13.72
CA ALA A 12 -7.04 -18.63 14.01
C ALA A 12 -7.25 -17.81 12.72
N VAL A 13 -6.39 -18.01 11.71
CA VAL A 13 -6.55 -17.38 10.39
C VAL A 13 -7.85 -17.80 9.71
N GLY A 14 -8.18 -19.09 9.74
CA GLY A 14 -9.42 -19.60 9.16
C GLY A 14 -10.66 -18.98 9.81
N GLU A 15 -10.64 -18.81 11.13
CA GLU A 15 -11.74 -18.15 11.86
C GLU A 15 -11.82 -16.66 11.54
N CYS A 16 -10.69 -15.95 11.50
CA CYS A 16 -10.66 -14.54 11.11
C CYS A 16 -11.21 -14.32 9.69
N LEU A 17 -10.84 -15.17 8.72
CA LEU A 17 -11.36 -15.08 7.35
C LEU A 17 -12.88 -15.26 7.30
N LYS A 18 -13.45 -16.16 8.09
CA LYS A 18 -14.91 -16.36 8.17
C LYS A 18 -15.64 -15.15 8.76
N GLN A 19 -15.01 -14.42 9.68
CA GLN A 19 -15.60 -13.26 10.32
C GLN A 19 -15.40 -11.96 9.54
N LEU A 20 -14.38 -11.89 8.69
CA LEU A 20 -14.02 -10.69 7.94
C LEU A 20 -15.20 -10.08 7.15
N PRO A 21 -16.02 -10.84 6.42
CA PRO A 21 -17.18 -10.34 5.71
C PRO A 21 -18.12 -9.49 6.57
N LYS A 22 -18.39 -9.90 7.81
CA LYS A 22 -19.26 -9.18 8.74
C LYS A 22 -18.81 -7.73 9.00
N TYR A 23 -17.51 -7.48 8.94
CA TYR A 23 -16.96 -6.13 9.14
C TYR A 23 -16.89 -5.34 7.84
N LEU A 24 -16.75 -6.02 6.69
CA LEU A 24 -16.65 -5.37 5.37
C LEU A 24 -17.99 -4.78 4.90
N GLU A 25 -19.10 -5.22 5.45
CA GLU A 25 -20.44 -4.68 5.17
C GLU A 25 -20.69 -3.31 5.83
N HIS A 26 -19.82 -2.87 6.72
CA HIS A 26 -20.00 -1.59 7.40
C HIS A 26 -19.72 -0.43 6.44
N GLU A 27 -20.60 0.58 6.42
CA GLU A 27 -20.55 1.71 5.49
C GLU A 27 -19.25 2.54 5.53
N ASN A 28 -18.55 2.52 6.66
CA ASN A 28 -17.27 3.23 6.84
C ASN A 28 -16.05 2.41 6.39
N VAL A 29 -16.24 1.20 5.87
CA VAL A 29 -15.16 0.39 5.32
C VAL A 29 -14.95 0.74 3.85
N VAL A 30 -13.83 1.37 3.56
CA VAL A 30 -13.48 1.86 2.21
C VAL A 30 -12.46 1.01 1.49
N GLY A 31 -11.90 0.00 2.14
CA GLY A 31 -10.89 -0.88 1.55
C GLY A 31 -10.48 -2.04 2.46
N LEU A 32 -9.84 -3.04 1.89
CA LEU A 32 -9.27 -4.18 2.59
C LEU A 32 -7.74 -4.04 2.65
N GLY A 33 -7.17 -4.07 3.82
CA GLY A 33 -5.72 -3.97 4.01
C GLY A 33 -5.31 -3.81 5.48
N GLU A 34 -4.10 -4.07 5.73
CA GLU A 34 -3.01 -4.46 4.84
C GLU A 34 -3.04 -5.96 4.57
N ILE A 35 -2.99 -6.41 3.31
CA ILE A 35 -2.90 -7.81 2.89
C ILE A 35 -1.66 -7.97 2.02
N GLY A 36 -1.04 -9.13 1.95
CA GLY A 36 0.13 -9.30 1.08
C GLY A 36 1.07 -10.41 1.49
N LEU A 37 2.35 -10.28 1.14
CA LEU A 37 3.41 -11.24 1.42
C LEU A 37 4.60 -10.52 2.05
N ASP A 38 5.25 -11.19 3.00
CA ASP A 38 6.51 -10.74 3.60
C ASP A 38 7.69 -11.64 3.19
N ALA A 39 7.63 -12.91 3.50
CA ALA A 39 8.63 -13.89 3.08
C ALA A 39 8.33 -14.54 1.72
N GLY A 40 7.10 -14.44 1.23
CA GLY A 40 6.66 -15.07 -0.02
C GLY A 40 6.46 -16.59 0.08
N ILE A 41 6.23 -17.11 1.29
CA ILE A 41 5.99 -18.54 1.53
C ILE A 41 4.58 -18.96 1.11
N GLU A 42 4.37 -20.26 0.95
CA GLU A 42 3.12 -20.81 0.41
C GLU A 42 1.88 -20.42 1.24
N ASP A 43 2.00 -20.41 2.56
CA ASP A 43 0.86 -20.11 3.44
C ASP A 43 0.48 -18.62 3.38
N GLU A 44 1.45 -17.70 3.25
CA GLU A 44 1.17 -16.30 2.95
C GLU A 44 0.43 -16.14 1.61
N VAL A 45 0.87 -16.86 0.58
CA VAL A 45 0.23 -16.84 -0.74
C VAL A 45 -1.20 -17.35 -0.68
N LYS A 46 -1.47 -18.44 0.04
CA LYS A 46 -2.84 -18.96 0.23
C LYS A 46 -3.73 -17.94 0.92
N LEU A 47 -3.23 -17.31 1.99
CA LEU A 47 -3.96 -16.28 2.73
C LEU A 47 -4.19 -15.04 1.87
N PHE A 48 -3.19 -14.60 1.13
CA PHE A 48 -3.31 -13.45 0.24
C PHE A 48 -4.38 -13.69 -0.85
N ARG A 49 -4.37 -14.86 -1.49
CA ARG A 49 -5.42 -15.26 -2.46
C ARG A 49 -6.81 -15.25 -1.84
N ALA A 50 -6.98 -15.79 -0.64
CA ALA A 50 -8.26 -15.79 0.05
C ALA A 50 -8.78 -14.37 0.29
N GLN A 51 -7.91 -13.45 0.71
CA GLN A 51 -8.28 -12.05 0.93
C GLN A 51 -8.52 -11.28 -0.37
N LEU A 52 -7.80 -11.58 -1.46
CA LEU A 52 -8.09 -11.02 -2.79
C LEU A 52 -9.48 -11.41 -3.29
N ASN A 53 -9.88 -12.67 -3.07
CA ASN A 53 -11.22 -13.16 -3.44
C ASN A 53 -12.32 -12.43 -2.65
N ILE A 54 -12.12 -12.23 -1.35
CA ILE A 54 -13.03 -11.43 -0.51
C ILE A 54 -13.08 -9.99 -1.01
N ALA A 55 -11.95 -9.33 -1.28
CA ALA A 55 -11.93 -7.97 -1.80
C ALA A 55 -12.67 -7.85 -3.16
N THR A 56 -12.57 -8.87 -3.99
CA THR A 56 -13.29 -8.96 -5.27
C THR A 56 -14.80 -9.05 -5.06
N GLU A 57 -15.25 -9.95 -4.17
CA GLU A 57 -16.66 -10.14 -3.83
C GLU A 57 -17.30 -8.86 -3.28
N TYR A 58 -16.61 -8.19 -2.35
CA TYR A 58 -17.08 -6.94 -1.74
C TYR A 58 -16.79 -5.69 -2.57
N LYS A 59 -16.16 -5.83 -3.73
CA LYS A 59 -15.77 -4.73 -4.63
C LYS A 59 -14.92 -3.65 -3.91
N LEU A 60 -14.08 -4.05 -2.99
CA LEU A 60 -13.22 -3.15 -2.23
C LEU A 60 -11.84 -2.99 -2.89
N PRO A 61 -11.24 -1.79 -2.87
CA PRO A 61 -9.83 -1.64 -3.17
C PRO A 61 -8.97 -2.26 -2.07
N ILE A 62 -7.70 -2.53 -2.38
CA ILE A 62 -6.78 -3.18 -1.45
C ILE A 62 -5.54 -2.33 -1.19
N ILE A 63 -5.01 -2.42 0.04
CA ILE A 63 -3.65 -2.00 0.38
C ILE A 63 -2.82 -3.27 0.55
N VAL A 64 -1.73 -3.34 -0.23
CA VAL A 64 -0.89 -4.53 -0.31
C VAL A 64 0.43 -4.30 0.40
N HIS A 65 0.61 -5.02 1.50
CA HIS A 65 1.90 -5.13 2.18
C HIS A 65 2.94 -5.77 1.25
N THR A 66 4.13 -5.24 1.26
CA THR A 66 5.31 -5.85 0.66
C THR A 66 6.49 -5.78 1.64
N PRO A 67 7.51 -6.65 1.52
CA PRO A 67 8.69 -6.57 2.37
C PRO A 67 9.31 -5.17 2.36
N THR A 68 9.94 -4.79 3.46
CA THR A 68 10.58 -3.47 3.53
C THR A 68 11.66 -3.32 2.45
N PRO A 69 11.89 -2.11 1.95
CA PRO A 69 12.85 -1.88 0.85
C PRO A 69 14.28 -2.35 1.16
N MET A 70 14.63 -2.44 2.45
CA MET A 70 15.97 -2.87 2.90
C MET A 70 16.16 -4.38 2.84
N GLU A 71 15.10 -5.15 2.72
CA GLU A 71 15.16 -6.60 2.68
C GLU A 71 15.57 -7.11 1.29
N PRO A 72 16.56 -8.03 1.21
CA PRO A 72 17.07 -8.51 -0.07
C PRO A 72 16.00 -9.18 -0.96
N GLN A 73 14.97 -9.81 -0.35
CA GLN A 73 13.89 -10.48 -1.06
C GLN A 73 12.82 -9.52 -1.61
N ALA A 74 12.78 -8.26 -1.18
CA ALA A 74 11.72 -7.32 -1.54
C ALA A 74 11.41 -7.27 -3.06
N PRO A 75 12.39 -7.19 -3.99
CA PRO A 75 12.08 -7.19 -5.41
C PRO A 75 11.50 -8.51 -5.92
N THR A 76 11.87 -9.65 -5.32
CA THR A 76 11.40 -10.97 -5.72
C THR A 76 9.98 -11.20 -5.23
N VAL A 77 9.71 -10.87 -3.97
CA VAL A 77 8.39 -10.99 -3.36
C VAL A 77 7.40 -10.03 -4.02
N LEU A 78 7.82 -8.80 -4.35
CA LEU A 78 6.98 -7.87 -5.12
C LEU A 78 6.53 -8.47 -6.47
N LYS A 79 7.44 -9.12 -7.21
CA LYS A 79 7.07 -9.79 -8.46
C LYS A 79 6.07 -10.92 -8.24
N GLN A 80 6.22 -11.68 -7.14
CA GLN A 80 5.29 -12.73 -6.76
C GLN A 80 3.92 -12.15 -6.40
N ILE A 81 3.86 -11.05 -5.63
CA ILE A 81 2.62 -10.34 -5.31
C ILE A 81 1.88 -9.91 -6.58
N ILE A 82 2.56 -9.21 -7.49
CA ILE A 82 1.96 -8.75 -8.76
C ILE A 82 1.46 -9.95 -9.59
N LYS A 83 2.21 -11.06 -9.60
CA LYS A 83 1.81 -12.29 -10.28
C LYS A 83 0.53 -12.86 -9.67
N VAL A 84 0.46 -12.99 -8.34
CA VAL A 84 -0.71 -13.50 -7.63
C VAL A 84 -1.95 -12.63 -7.89
N ILE A 85 -1.83 -11.30 -7.82
CA ILE A 85 -2.92 -10.37 -8.12
C ILE A 85 -3.48 -10.60 -9.53
N LYS A 86 -2.59 -10.78 -10.53
CA LYS A 86 -2.99 -11.06 -11.92
C LYS A 86 -3.63 -12.43 -12.09
N GLU A 87 -3.12 -13.46 -11.41
CA GLU A 87 -3.68 -14.82 -11.45
C GLU A 87 -5.10 -14.89 -10.85
N GLU A 88 -5.37 -14.10 -9.82
CA GLU A 88 -6.72 -13.96 -9.24
C GLU A 88 -7.62 -12.99 -10.04
N ASN A 89 -7.14 -12.44 -11.17
CA ASN A 89 -7.85 -11.46 -11.99
C ASN A 89 -8.30 -10.21 -11.20
N PHE A 90 -7.60 -9.84 -10.13
CA PHE A 90 -7.90 -8.63 -9.39
C PHE A 90 -7.34 -7.41 -10.16
N PRO A 91 -8.14 -6.33 -10.35
CA PRO A 91 -7.69 -5.15 -11.09
C PRO A 91 -6.57 -4.41 -10.35
N LEU A 92 -5.38 -4.31 -10.97
CA LEU A 92 -4.22 -3.66 -10.33
C LEU A 92 -4.46 -2.18 -10.05
N GLU A 93 -5.27 -1.49 -10.82
CA GLU A 93 -5.68 -0.11 -10.58
C GLU A 93 -6.49 0.07 -9.28
N ARG A 94 -6.96 -1.02 -8.68
CA ARG A 94 -7.63 -1.05 -7.37
C ARG A 94 -6.72 -1.52 -6.24
N ALA A 95 -5.42 -1.61 -6.47
CA ALA A 95 -4.41 -1.98 -5.49
C ALA A 95 -3.46 -0.81 -5.22
N ILE A 96 -3.11 -0.58 -3.96
CA ILE A 96 -1.94 0.19 -3.54
C ILE A 96 -0.85 -0.82 -3.20
N LEU A 97 0.29 -0.74 -3.88
CA LEU A 97 1.49 -1.50 -3.50
C LEU A 97 2.30 -0.68 -2.52
N ASP A 98 2.26 -1.05 -1.25
CA ASP A 98 2.87 -0.28 -0.17
C ASP A 98 4.35 -0.64 0.10
N HIS A 99 5.03 0.12 0.96
CA HIS A 99 6.45 -0.04 1.32
C HIS A 99 7.41 0.07 0.12
N THR A 100 7.21 1.10 -0.68
CA THR A 100 8.05 1.36 -1.85
C THR A 100 9.48 1.74 -1.46
N GLY A 101 10.44 1.13 -2.13
CA GLY A 101 11.84 1.58 -2.13
C GLY A 101 12.30 1.94 -3.53
N ARG A 102 13.43 2.66 -3.65
CA ARG A 102 13.99 3.02 -4.97
C ARG A 102 14.30 1.79 -5.84
N ASN A 103 14.67 0.67 -5.22
CA ASN A 103 14.94 -0.62 -5.89
C ASN A 103 13.69 -1.31 -6.43
N THR A 104 12.50 -0.95 -5.97
CA THR A 104 11.23 -1.55 -6.39
C THR A 104 10.28 -0.55 -7.09
N LEU A 105 10.59 0.74 -7.04
CA LEU A 105 9.75 1.83 -7.56
C LEU A 105 9.35 1.60 -9.02
N ARG A 106 10.31 1.31 -9.89
CA ARG A 106 10.05 1.12 -11.32
C ARG A 106 9.05 -0.01 -11.60
N ALA A 107 9.25 -1.16 -10.94
CA ALA A 107 8.35 -2.30 -11.10
C ALA A 107 6.90 -2.00 -10.65
N ARG A 108 6.75 -1.17 -9.60
CA ARG A 108 5.45 -0.73 -9.11
C ARG A 108 4.77 0.22 -10.08
N LEU A 109 5.47 1.25 -10.55
CA LEU A 109 4.96 2.21 -11.53
C LEU A 109 4.53 1.52 -12.83
N ASP A 110 5.28 0.51 -13.27
CA ASP A 110 4.97 -0.25 -14.49
C ASP A 110 3.85 -1.28 -14.30
N SER A 111 3.46 -1.60 -13.07
CA SER A 111 2.41 -2.58 -12.78
C SER A 111 1.00 -2.10 -13.10
N GLY A 112 0.76 -0.80 -13.05
CA GLY A 112 -0.56 -0.17 -13.17
C GLY A 112 -1.25 0.09 -11.83
N ALA A 113 -0.71 -0.40 -10.71
CA ALA A 113 -1.21 -0.12 -9.36
C ALA A 113 -0.86 1.30 -8.89
N MET A 114 -1.50 1.74 -7.82
CA MET A 114 -1.03 2.87 -7.02
C MET A 114 0.22 2.49 -6.24
N VAL A 115 1.08 3.45 -5.97
CA VAL A 115 2.38 3.26 -5.33
C VAL A 115 2.39 3.97 -3.98
N GLY A 116 2.41 3.20 -2.89
CA GLY A 116 2.46 3.73 -1.53
C GLY A 116 3.89 4.07 -1.11
N LEU A 117 4.12 5.32 -0.78
CA LEU A 117 5.37 5.83 -0.22
C LEU A 117 5.24 5.88 1.31
N SER A 118 5.56 4.76 1.96
CA SER A 118 5.42 4.59 3.40
C SER A 118 6.57 5.23 4.15
N LEU A 119 6.25 6.18 5.03
CA LEU A 119 7.22 6.99 5.76
C LEU A 119 7.51 6.41 7.14
N CYS A 120 8.58 5.65 7.27
CA CYS A 120 9.03 5.06 8.51
C CYS A 120 10.56 4.88 8.51
N TYR A 121 11.15 4.64 9.70
CA TYR A 121 12.60 4.50 9.87
C TYR A 121 13.22 3.36 9.04
N ASP A 122 12.47 2.30 8.77
CA ASP A 122 12.88 1.11 8.00
C ASP A 122 12.36 1.11 6.55
N LYS A 123 11.72 2.19 6.11
CA LYS A 123 11.14 2.34 4.78
C LYS A 123 11.72 3.58 4.07
N LEU A 124 10.90 4.59 3.83
CA LEU A 124 11.36 5.85 3.23
C LEU A 124 11.44 6.95 4.28
N ARG A 125 12.52 7.72 4.24
CA ARG A 125 12.55 9.01 4.94
C ARG A 125 11.65 10.01 4.19
N PRO A 126 11.11 11.01 4.89
CA PRO A 126 10.32 12.08 4.28
C PRO A 126 11.02 12.76 3.08
N GLU A 127 12.34 12.94 3.16
CA GLU A 127 13.17 13.52 2.11
C GLU A 127 13.26 12.62 0.87
N ASP A 128 13.44 11.31 1.07
CA ASP A 128 13.53 10.34 -0.04
C ASP A 128 12.20 10.24 -0.80
N ALA A 129 11.07 10.28 -0.08
CA ALA A 129 9.75 10.32 -0.70
C ALA A 129 9.53 11.61 -1.51
N ALA A 130 9.96 12.75 -0.98
CA ALA A 130 9.86 14.03 -1.69
C ALA A 130 10.69 14.04 -3.00
N GLU A 131 11.87 13.44 -2.97
CA GLU A 131 12.71 13.26 -4.17
C GLU A 131 12.03 12.35 -5.19
N ILE A 132 11.44 11.22 -4.75
CA ILE A 132 10.69 10.31 -5.64
C ILE A 132 9.56 11.06 -6.35
N VAL A 133 8.80 11.88 -5.63
CA VAL A 133 7.71 12.68 -6.21
C VAL A 133 8.25 13.71 -7.23
N LEU A 134 9.38 14.35 -6.94
CA LEU A 134 10.03 15.31 -7.84
C LEU A 134 10.54 14.63 -9.12
N GLU A 135 11.20 13.48 -8.98
CA GLU A 135 11.84 12.73 -10.08
C GLU A 135 10.84 12.05 -11.04
N ASN A 136 9.57 11.93 -10.64
CA ASN A 136 8.53 11.24 -11.42
C ASN A 136 7.32 12.13 -11.75
N PRO A 137 7.51 13.27 -12.43
CA PRO A 137 6.44 14.24 -12.70
C PRO A 137 5.26 13.65 -13.47
N ASP A 138 5.53 12.74 -14.43
CA ASP A 138 4.52 12.13 -15.30
C ASP A 138 3.79 10.93 -14.64
N LYS A 139 4.12 10.62 -13.38
CA LYS A 139 3.57 9.48 -12.62
C LYS A 139 3.03 9.89 -11.25
N ARG A 140 2.93 11.19 -10.96
CA ARG A 140 2.45 11.68 -9.66
C ARG A 140 1.01 11.25 -9.37
N ASP A 141 0.20 11.08 -10.39
CA ASP A 141 -1.16 10.54 -10.29
C ASP A 141 -1.22 9.09 -9.77
N LYS A 142 -0.08 8.39 -9.76
CA LYS A 142 0.07 7.03 -9.23
C LYS A 142 0.73 6.97 -7.86
N LEU A 143 1.23 8.08 -7.34
CA LEU A 143 1.94 8.12 -6.07
C LEU A 143 1.00 8.59 -4.95
N LEU A 144 1.11 7.98 -3.79
CA LEU A 144 0.51 8.47 -2.56
C LEU A 144 1.48 8.29 -1.37
N ILE A 145 1.32 9.15 -0.36
CA ILE A 145 2.16 9.13 0.84
C ILE A 145 1.34 8.68 2.03
N ASN A 146 1.89 7.76 2.81
CA ASN A 146 1.31 7.31 4.07
C ASN A 146 2.31 7.38 5.23
N SER A 147 1.80 7.43 6.46
CA SER A 147 2.59 7.76 7.65
C SER A 147 3.12 6.56 8.41
N GLU A 148 2.67 5.33 8.14
CA GLU A 148 2.92 4.17 9.02
C GLU A 148 2.54 4.45 10.49
N PHE A 149 1.53 5.28 10.70
CA PHE A 149 1.09 5.68 12.03
C PHE A 149 0.67 4.47 12.86
N GLY A 150 1.21 4.39 14.07
CA GLY A 150 0.97 3.25 14.97
C GLY A 150 2.10 2.22 14.96
N TYR A 151 2.90 2.14 13.88
CA TYR A 151 4.08 1.28 13.84
C TYR A 151 5.28 1.92 14.54
N SER A 152 5.45 3.24 14.40
CA SER A 152 6.51 3.99 15.09
C SER A 152 6.03 5.38 15.51
N SER A 153 6.70 5.95 16.54
CA SER A 153 6.44 7.32 17.00
C SER A 153 6.79 8.38 15.95
N GLU A 154 7.60 8.06 14.97
CA GLU A 154 7.97 8.96 13.87
C GLU A 154 6.81 9.25 12.92
N GLY A 155 5.84 8.33 12.83
CA GLY A 155 4.67 8.45 11.96
C GLY A 155 3.84 9.71 12.16
N TYR A 156 3.80 10.28 13.39
CA TYR A 156 3.05 11.50 13.69
C TYR A 156 3.42 12.69 12.81
N PHE A 157 4.70 12.85 12.49
CA PHE A 157 5.21 14.01 11.75
C PHE A 157 5.79 13.65 10.40
N SER A 158 5.76 12.41 9.99
CA SER A 158 6.39 11.95 8.76
C SER A 158 5.77 12.60 7.52
N VAL A 159 4.45 12.63 7.39
CA VAL A 159 3.76 13.28 6.26
C VAL A 159 3.96 14.80 6.26
N PRO A 160 3.78 15.55 7.37
CA PRO A 160 4.13 16.98 7.43
C PRO A 160 5.58 17.28 7.05
N ARG A 161 6.54 16.42 7.43
CA ARG A 161 7.96 16.54 7.06
C ARG A 161 8.18 16.31 5.57
N ALA A 162 7.50 15.31 4.97
CA ALA A 162 7.55 15.11 3.53
C ALA A 162 6.98 16.30 2.76
N VAL A 163 5.86 16.86 3.20
CA VAL A 163 5.29 18.11 2.64
C VAL A 163 6.30 19.26 2.70
N LEU A 164 6.97 19.44 3.85
CA LEU A 164 8.01 20.47 3.98
C LEU A 164 9.19 20.22 3.02
N SER A 165 9.63 18.96 2.89
CA SER A 165 10.71 18.59 1.98
C SER A 165 10.33 18.81 0.52
N MET A 166 9.11 18.45 0.10
CA MET A 166 8.59 18.72 -1.24
C MET A 166 8.56 20.22 -1.54
N ARG A 167 8.11 21.07 -0.59
CA ARG A 167 8.13 22.52 -0.73
C ARG A 167 9.55 23.07 -0.91
N ARG A 168 10.53 22.57 -0.13
CA ARG A 168 11.93 22.97 -0.23
C ARG A 168 12.55 22.59 -1.57
N LEU A 169 12.10 21.49 -2.16
CA LEU A 169 12.50 21.05 -3.51
C LEU A 169 11.78 21.83 -4.63
N GLY A 170 10.86 22.74 -4.30
CA GLY A 170 10.18 23.60 -5.26
C GLY A 170 8.92 23.01 -5.90
N LEU A 171 8.38 21.90 -5.36
CA LEU A 171 7.10 21.39 -5.82
C LEU A 171 5.98 22.38 -5.49
N LYS A 172 5.06 22.54 -6.43
CA LYS A 172 3.90 23.39 -6.26
C LYS A 172 2.88 22.79 -5.30
N ARG A 173 1.99 23.61 -4.79
CA ARG A 173 0.95 23.19 -3.86
C ARG A 173 0.09 22.07 -4.44
N GLU A 174 -0.35 22.20 -5.67
CA GLU A 174 -1.21 21.23 -6.35
C GLU A 174 -0.52 19.87 -6.53
N GLU A 175 0.79 19.87 -6.78
CA GLU A 175 1.59 18.65 -6.91
C GLU A 175 1.74 17.90 -5.57
N ILE A 176 1.84 18.66 -4.48
CA ILE A 176 1.92 18.12 -3.11
C ILE A 176 0.56 17.61 -2.67
N GLU A 177 -0.51 18.40 -2.86
CA GLU A 177 -1.88 18.00 -2.54
C GLU A 177 -2.29 16.75 -3.34
N GLY A 178 -1.86 16.65 -4.60
CA GLY A 178 -2.07 15.46 -5.43
C GLY A 178 -1.65 14.18 -4.72
N VAL A 179 -0.42 14.10 -4.23
CA VAL A 179 0.11 12.86 -3.61
C VAL A 179 -0.28 12.66 -2.14
N THR A 180 -0.69 13.73 -1.44
CA THR A 180 -1.03 13.64 -0.01
C THR A 180 -2.53 13.62 0.26
N TRP A 181 -3.37 14.03 -0.69
CA TRP A 181 -4.80 14.17 -0.51
C TRP A 181 -5.63 13.67 -1.71
N ASP A 182 -5.42 14.22 -2.92
CA ASP A 182 -6.31 13.94 -4.05
C ASP A 182 -6.23 12.49 -4.52
N ASN A 183 -5.01 11.93 -4.63
CA ASN A 183 -4.83 10.55 -5.05
C ASN A 183 -5.42 9.55 -4.04
N PRO A 184 -5.13 9.62 -2.71
CA PRO A 184 -5.78 8.73 -1.76
C PRO A 184 -7.29 8.96 -1.66
N LYS A 185 -7.77 10.21 -1.71
CA LYS A 185 -9.20 10.53 -1.72
C LYS A 185 -9.89 9.88 -2.92
N GLY A 186 -9.35 10.04 -4.12
CA GLY A 186 -9.88 9.47 -5.34
C GLY A 186 -9.83 7.93 -5.35
N PHE A 187 -8.73 7.35 -4.89
CA PHE A 187 -8.55 5.91 -4.83
C PHE A 187 -9.59 5.22 -3.94
N PHE A 188 -9.85 5.76 -2.75
CA PHE A 188 -10.84 5.22 -1.82
C PHE A 188 -12.26 5.76 -2.04
N ASN A 189 -12.46 6.63 -3.03
CA ASN A 189 -13.74 7.29 -3.28
C ASN A 189 -14.36 7.92 -2.01
N LEU A 190 -13.54 8.68 -1.27
CA LEU A 190 -13.95 9.25 0.01
C LEU A 190 -14.96 10.39 -0.19
N PRO A 191 -16.09 10.41 0.55
CA PRO A 191 -17.12 11.44 0.45
C PRO A 191 -16.75 12.71 1.25
N VAL A 192 -15.52 13.19 1.09
CA VAL A 192 -15.02 14.39 1.78
C VAL A 192 -14.87 15.55 0.79
N GLU A 193 -15.39 16.73 1.18
CA GLU A 193 -15.27 17.98 0.44
C GLU A 193 -13.93 18.68 0.69
#